data_c7749de1735e664e3d55048b1622b28e
#
_entry.id   c7749de1735e664e3d55048b1622b28e
#
_cell.length_a   1.000
_cell.length_b   1.000
_cell.length_c   1.000
_cell.angle_alpha   90.00
_cell.angle_beta   90.00
_cell.angle_gamma   90.00
#
_symmetry.space_group_name_H-M   'P 1'
#
loop_
_entity.id
_entity.type
_entity.pdbx_description
1 polymer ?
#
loop_
_entity_poly.entity_id
_entity_poly.type
_entity_poly.pdbx_seq_one_letter_code
_entity_poly.pdbx_strand_id
1 'polypeptide(L)'
;MECEVKWALESITTNKASGGDGIPVELFQILKDNGVKVLHSICQQIWKTQQWLQDWKRSILIPIPKEGNAKECSNYHTIELISYTSKVMLKILQARLQKYMNRERPDVQAGFRKGRGTRDQIATSTRSWKKQESSRKTSISALLSMPTPLTVWITINCGKF
;
A
#
# COMPACT_ATOMS: atom_id res chain seq x y z
N MET A 1 -3.22 -1.32 22.12
CA MET A 1 -2.95 -0.19 21.24
C MET A 1 -1.50 0.35 21.41
N GLU A 2 -1.00 0.54 22.62
CA GLU A 2 0.39 1.00 22.85
C GLU A 2 1.43 0.04 22.28
N CYS A 3 1.26 -1.27 22.47
CA CYS A 3 2.12 -2.30 21.89
C CYS A 3 2.09 -2.29 20.34
N GLU A 4 0.94 -1.94 19.75
CA GLU A 4 0.81 -1.84 18.30
C GLU A 4 1.55 -0.60 17.76
N VAL A 5 1.52 0.52 18.49
CA VAL A 5 2.28 1.73 18.14
C VAL A 5 3.78 1.44 18.18
N LYS A 6 4.25 0.78 19.25
CA LYS A 6 5.65 0.37 19.39
C LYS A 6 6.08 -0.54 18.23
N TRP A 7 5.32 -1.59 17.97
CA TRP A 7 5.56 -2.49 16.84
C TRP A 7 5.56 -1.76 15.50
N ALA A 8 4.62 -0.84 15.28
CA ALA A 8 4.55 -0.08 14.04
C ALA A 8 5.78 0.80 13.84
N LEU A 9 6.25 1.48 14.90
CA LEU A 9 7.49 2.29 14.87
C LEU A 9 8.72 1.45 14.57
N GLU A 10 8.89 0.31 15.24
CA GLU A 10 10.02 -0.60 15.04
C GLU A 10 10.05 -1.19 13.62
N SER A 11 8.89 -1.31 13.00
CA SER A 11 8.73 -1.87 11.66
C SER A 11 8.89 -0.85 10.51
N ILE A 12 9.04 0.45 10.81
CA ILE A 12 9.31 1.49 9.83
C ILE A 12 10.81 1.57 9.56
N THR A 13 11.19 1.59 8.30
CA THR A 13 12.59 1.74 7.88
C THR A 13 13.09 3.15 8.15
N THR A 14 14.29 3.24 8.68
CA THR A 14 15.05 4.48 8.93
C THR A 14 15.74 5.00 7.66
N ASN A 15 16.38 6.17 7.77
CA ASN A 15 17.13 6.80 6.68
C ASN A 15 16.31 7.04 5.41
N LYS A 16 15.05 7.45 5.57
CA LYS A 16 14.13 7.83 4.49
C LYS A 16 13.69 9.26 4.67
N ALA A 17 13.31 9.90 3.57
CA ALA A 17 12.78 11.25 3.57
C ALA A 17 11.58 11.39 4.50
N SER A 18 11.54 12.48 5.28
CA SER A 18 10.39 12.86 6.10
C SER A 18 9.20 13.29 5.22
N GLY A 19 8.00 13.26 5.80
CA GLY A 19 6.81 13.82 5.17
C GLY A 19 6.77 15.35 5.24
N GLY A 20 5.60 15.93 4.97
CA GLY A 20 5.40 17.38 4.96
C GLY A 20 5.59 18.08 6.31
N ASP A 21 5.57 17.33 7.39
CA ASP A 21 5.86 17.80 8.75
C ASP A 21 7.35 17.94 9.07
N GLY A 22 8.23 17.45 8.20
CA GLY A 22 9.68 17.48 8.40
C GLY A 22 10.19 16.59 9.53
N ILE A 23 9.33 15.81 10.17
CA ILE A 23 9.70 14.98 11.33
C ILE A 23 10.25 13.62 10.86
N PRO A 24 11.54 13.33 11.08
CA PRO A 24 12.11 12.03 10.73
C PRO A 24 11.69 10.94 11.74
N VAL A 25 11.64 9.69 11.29
CA VAL A 25 11.25 8.57 12.16
C VAL A 25 12.24 8.35 13.30
N GLU A 26 13.50 8.68 13.10
CA GLU A 26 14.58 8.57 14.07
C GLU A 26 14.31 9.38 15.34
N LEU A 27 13.59 10.50 15.23
CA LEU A 27 13.19 11.29 16.39
C LEU A 27 12.33 10.46 17.36
N PHE A 28 11.39 9.68 16.85
CA PHE A 28 10.55 8.82 17.69
C PHE A 28 11.34 7.68 18.31
N GLN A 29 12.37 7.19 17.63
CA GLN A 29 13.25 6.15 18.16
C GLN A 29 14.14 6.69 19.29
N ILE A 30 14.59 7.94 19.19
CA ILE A 30 15.37 8.62 20.25
C ILE A 30 14.48 8.85 21.49
N LEU A 31 13.23 9.27 21.29
CA LEU A 31 12.27 9.52 22.38
C LEU A 31 11.80 8.24 23.09
N LYS A 32 12.06 7.05 22.50
CA LYS A 32 11.71 5.73 23.07
C LYS A 32 10.25 5.70 23.57
N ASP A 33 10.07 5.31 24.85
CA ASP A 33 8.73 5.13 25.44
C ASP A 33 7.92 6.45 25.49
N ASN A 34 8.55 7.60 25.61
CA ASN A 34 7.85 8.88 25.57
C ASN A 34 7.28 9.17 24.19
N GLY A 35 8.01 8.89 23.12
CA GLY A 35 7.52 8.99 21.75
C GLY A 35 6.33 8.07 21.48
N VAL A 36 6.41 6.83 22.00
CA VAL A 36 5.32 5.85 21.91
C VAL A 36 4.06 6.35 22.62
N LYS A 37 4.17 6.91 23.83
CA LYS A 37 3.04 7.44 24.59
C LYS A 37 2.34 8.61 23.88
N VAL A 38 3.14 9.54 23.32
CA VAL A 38 2.60 10.68 22.56
C VAL A 38 1.82 10.19 21.34
N LEU A 39 2.44 9.31 20.53
CA LEU A 39 1.78 8.74 19.33
C LEU A 39 0.55 7.93 19.71
N HIS A 40 0.60 7.16 20.79
CA HIS A 40 -0.54 6.42 21.30
C HIS A 40 -1.71 7.34 21.66
N SER A 41 -1.44 8.44 22.36
CA SER A 41 -2.47 9.43 22.70
C SER A 41 -3.13 10.04 21.45
N ILE A 42 -2.31 10.41 20.46
CA ILE A 42 -2.80 10.94 19.18
C ILE A 42 -3.65 9.91 18.44
N CYS A 43 -3.16 8.67 18.32
CA CYS A 43 -3.91 7.59 17.69
C CYS A 43 -5.25 7.31 18.40
N GLN A 44 -5.27 7.35 19.73
CA GLN A 44 -6.50 7.19 20.50
C GLN A 44 -7.49 8.33 20.25
N GLN A 45 -7.00 9.57 20.20
CA GLN A 45 -7.84 10.72 19.91
C GLN A 45 -8.47 10.62 18.53
N ILE A 46 -7.68 10.30 17.48
CA ILE A 46 -8.18 10.08 16.13
C ILE A 46 -9.22 8.97 16.11
N TRP A 47 -8.97 7.86 16.82
CA TRP A 47 -9.90 6.74 16.89
C TRP A 47 -11.25 7.10 17.54
N LYS A 48 -11.21 7.93 18.61
CA LYS A 48 -12.41 8.40 19.32
C LYS A 48 -13.20 9.43 18.52
N THR A 49 -12.50 10.41 17.91
CA THR A 49 -13.13 11.52 17.19
C THR A 49 -13.45 11.21 15.75
N GLN A 50 -12.82 10.15 15.20
CA GLN A 50 -12.85 9.80 13.76
C GLN A 50 -12.39 10.95 12.85
N GLN A 51 -11.64 11.89 13.40
CA GLN A 51 -11.09 13.03 12.67
C GLN A 51 -9.58 12.91 12.54
N TRP A 52 -9.11 12.93 11.31
CA TRP A 52 -7.69 12.97 11.00
C TRP A 52 -7.14 14.39 11.18
N LEU A 53 -5.92 14.50 11.66
CA LEU A 53 -5.22 15.77 11.71
C LEU A 53 -5.06 16.32 10.30
N GLN A 54 -5.18 17.66 10.14
CA GLN A 54 -5.11 18.28 8.81
C GLN A 54 -3.77 18.04 8.12
N ASP A 55 -2.67 18.07 8.88
CA ASP A 55 -1.33 17.81 8.35
C ASP A 55 -1.14 16.36 7.88
N TRP A 56 -1.90 15.41 8.44
CA TRP A 56 -1.87 14.02 7.99
C TRP A 56 -2.64 13.77 6.70
N LYS A 57 -3.49 14.71 6.30
CA LYS A 57 -4.22 14.68 5.02
C LYS A 57 -3.42 15.28 3.87
N ARG A 58 -2.26 15.87 4.17
CA ARG A 58 -1.37 16.46 3.17
C ARG A 58 -0.21 15.53 2.87
N SER A 59 0.15 15.44 1.61
CA SER A 59 1.31 14.70 1.15
C SER A 59 2.15 15.56 0.21
N ILE A 60 3.43 15.26 0.14
CA ILE A 60 4.33 15.85 -0.84
C ILE A 60 4.47 14.87 -2.00
N LEU A 61 4.13 15.33 -3.20
CA LEU A 61 4.31 14.56 -4.42
C LEU A 61 5.67 14.89 -5.04
N ILE A 62 6.52 13.88 -5.20
CA ILE A 62 7.82 13.99 -5.84
C ILE A 62 7.75 13.29 -7.20
N PRO A 63 7.87 14.03 -8.32
CA PRO A 63 7.92 13.43 -9.63
C PRO A 63 9.30 12.80 -9.88
N ILE A 64 9.34 11.52 -10.26
CA ILE A 64 10.56 10.82 -10.66
C ILE A 64 10.47 10.51 -12.15
N PRO A 65 11.45 10.94 -12.96
CA PRO A 65 11.43 10.67 -14.39
C PRO A 65 11.58 9.17 -14.66
N LYS A 66 10.81 8.68 -15.62
CA LYS A 66 11.01 7.37 -16.26
C LYS A 66 12.07 7.52 -17.35
N GLU A 67 12.52 6.38 -17.89
CA GLU A 67 13.30 6.39 -19.13
C GLU A 67 12.45 6.99 -20.27
N GLY A 68 12.99 7.97 -20.99
CA GLY A 68 12.33 8.61 -22.12
C GLY A 68 12.41 10.14 -22.11
N ASN A 69 11.46 10.78 -22.80
CA ASN A 69 11.43 12.23 -22.93
C ASN A 69 10.96 12.90 -21.62
N ALA A 70 11.86 13.61 -20.94
CA ALA A 70 11.58 14.34 -19.70
C ALA A 70 10.59 15.52 -19.87
N LYS A 71 10.25 15.91 -21.11
CA LYS A 71 9.29 17.00 -21.37
C LYS A 71 7.82 16.54 -21.28
N GLU A 72 7.57 15.24 -21.24
CA GLU A 72 6.23 14.68 -21.19
C GLU A 72 5.83 14.30 -19.77
N CYS A 73 4.72 14.81 -19.26
CA CYS A 73 4.20 14.50 -17.93
C CYS A 73 3.91 12.99 -17.74
N SER A 74 3.56 12.26 -18.79
CA SER A 74 3.35 10.81 -18.81
C SER A 74 4.60 10.01 -18.45
N ASN A 75 5.77 10.61 -18.63
CA ASN A 75 7.07 9.99 -18.36
C ASN A 75 7.57 10.19 -16.93
N TYR A 76 6.66 10.51 -16.01
CA TYR A 76 6.98 10.61 -14.58
C TYR A 76 6.22 9.59 -13.78
N HIS A 77 6.87 9.03 -12.75
CA HIS A 77 6.24 8.37 -11.62
C HIS A 77 6.18 9.34 -10.45
N THR A 78 5.08 9.38 -9.75
CA THR A 78 5.00 10.17 -8.52
C THR A 78 5.25 9.28 -7.31
N ILE A 79 6.13 9.74 -6.41
CA ILE A 79 6.25 9.21 -5.05
C ILE A 79 5.55 10.15 -4.10
N GLU A 80 4.70 9.60 -3.26
CA GLU A 80 3.97 10.34 -2.26
C GLU A 80 4.65 10.19 -0.90
N LEU A 81 5.07 11.32 -0.32
CA LEU A 81 5.64 11.39 1.02
C LEU A 81 4.57 11.84 1.99
N ILE A 82 4.19 10.97 2.90
CA ILE A 82 3.28 11.25 4.01
C ILE A 82 4.06 11.27 5.33
N SER A 83 3.52 11.93 6.36
CA SER A 83 4.15 12.01 7.68
C SER A 83 4.37 10.62 8.29
N TYR A 84 5.44 10.47 9.08
CA TYR A 84 5.70 9.20 9.76
C TYR A 84 4.66 8.86 10.81
N THR A 85 4.12 9.87 11.47
CA THR A 85 3.03 9.73 12.44
C THR A 85 1.79 9.14 11.77
N SER A 86 1.43 9.62 10.58
CA SER A 86 0.36 9.06 9.75
C SER A 86 0.67 7.62 9.33
N LYS A 87 1.91 7.32 8.92
CA LYS A 87 2.35 5.96 8.56
C LYS A 87 2.19 4.97 9.70
N VAL A 88 2.48 5.37 10.95
CA VAL A 88 2.27 4.52 12.14
C VAL A 88 0.81 4.12 12.26
N MET A 89 -0.11 5.08 12.19
CA MET A 89 -1.56 4.79 12.27
C MET A 89 -2.02 3.90 11.12
N LEU A 90 -1.61 4.21 9.89
CA LEU A 90 -1.95 3.38 8.72
C LEU A 90 -1.42 1.95 8.85
N LYS A 91 -0.24 1.76 9.44
CA LYS A 91 0.35 0.44 9.64
C LYS A 91 -0.42 -0.39 10.67
N ILE A 92 -0.90 0.26 11.74
CA ILE A 92 -1.78 -0.38 12.73
C ILE A 92 -3.10 -0.81 12.06
N LEU A 93 -3.72 0.08 11.28
CA LEU A 93 -4.94 -0.23 10.54
C LEU A 93 -4.72 -1.37 9.54
N GLN A 94 -3.62 -1.31 8.78
CA GLN A 94 -3.25 -2.38 7.85
C GLN A 94 -3.11 -3.74 8.55
N ALA A 95 -2.44 -3.79 9.71
CA ALA A 95 -2.25 -5.04 10.46
C ALA A 95 -3.58 -5.63 10.95
N ARG A 96 -4.50 -4.78 11.39
CA ARG A 96 -5.85 -5.19 11.82
C ARG A 96 -6.68 -5.70 10.65
N LEU A 97 -6.70 -4.95 9.54
CA LEU A 97 -7.44 -5.30 8.34
C LEU A 97 -6.87 -6.54 7.64
N GLN A 98 -5.54 -6.76 7.72
CA GLN A 98 -4.89 -7.88 7.06
C GLN A 98 -5.44 -9.24 7.50
N LYS A 99 -5.79 -9.38 8.79
CA LYS A 99 -6.40 -10.62 9.31
C LYS A 99 -7.75 -10.88 8.66
N TYR A 100 -8.57 -9.84 8.55
CA TYR A 100 -9.88 -9.92 7.93
C TYR A 100 -9.77 -10.18 6.41
N MET A 101 -8.95 -9.38 5.72
CA MET A 101 -8.76 -9.51 4.28
C MET A 101 -8.21 -10.88 3.86
N ASN A 102 -7.32 -11.48 4.66
CA ASN A 102 -6.80 -12.82 4.37
C ASN A 102 -7.87 -13.91 4.40
N ARG A 103 -8.91 -13.73 5.21
CA ARG A 103 -10.04 -14.66 5.30
C ARG A 103 -10.99 -14.52 4.11
N GLU A 104 -11.25 -13.28 3.69
CA GLU A 104 -12.25 -12.98 2.65
C GLU A 104 -11.69 -13.08 1.22
N ARG A 105 -10.37 -13.10 1.08
CA ARG A 105 -9.74 -13.16 -0.26
C ARG A 105 -9.85 -14.55 -0.86
N PRO A 106 -10.31 -14.66 -2.12
CA PRO A 106 -10.31 -15.93 -2.83
C PRO A 106 -8.87 -16.45 -3.07
N ASP A 107 -8.69 -17.75 -3.08
CA ASP A 107 -7.37 -18.40 -3.22
C ASP A 107 -6.70 -18.12 -4.57
N VAL A 108 -7.47 -17.79 -5.58
CA VAL A 108 -6.97 -17.45 -6.92
C VAL A 108 -6.25 -16.09 -6.97
N GLN A 109 -6.50 -15.20 -6.00
CA GLN A 109 -5.85 -13.90 -5.96
C GLN A 109 -4.43 -14.03 -5.39
N ALA A 110 -3.43 -13.65 -6.19
CA ALA A 110 -2.03 -13.65 -5.77
C ALA A 110 -1.51 -12.25 -5.45
N GLY A 111 -2.02 -11.21 -6.09
CA GLY A 111 -1.57 -9.84 -5.87
C GLY A 111 -1.73 -9.41 -4.41
N PHE A 112 -0.68 -8.78 -3.86
CA PHE A 112 -0.63 -8.28 -2.47
C PHE A 112 -0.87 -9.37 -1.40
N ARG A 113 -0.53 -10.61 -1.69
CA ARG A 113 -0.64 -11.75 -0.76
C ARG A 113 0.75 -12.23 -0.34
N LYS A 114 0.98 -12.32 0.97
CA LYS A 114 2.24 -12.85 1.51
C LYS A 114 2.42 -14.31 1.09
N GLY A 115 3.61 -14.67 0.63
CA GLY A 115 3.92 -16.04 0.19
C GLY A 115 3.41 -16.42 -1.21
N ARG A 116 2.85 -15.46 -1.97
CA ARG A 116 2.47 -15.64 -3.37
C ARG A 116 3.33 -14.76 -4.26
N GLY A 117 4.17 -15.37 -5.06
CA GLY A 117 5.06 -14.69 -5.99
C GLY A 117 4.62 -14.78 -7.44
N THR A 118 5.23 -13.99 -8.30
CA THR A 118 5.01 -14.05 -9.76
C THR A 118 5.30 -15.43 -10.32
N ARG A 119 6.31 -16.13 -9.80
CA ARG A 119 6.65 -17.50 -10.22
C ARG A 119 5.50 -18.49 -9.98
N ASP A 120 4.82 -18.37 -8.83
CA ASP A 120 3.69 -19.26 -8.51
C ASP A 120 2.52 -19.04 -9.46
N GLN A 121 2.30 -17.77 -9.87
CA GLN A 121 1.26 -17.42 -10.82
C GLN A 121 1.57 -17.95 -12.23
N ILE A 122 2.82 -17.79 -12.68
CA ILE A 122 3.28 -18.34 -13.96
C ILE A 122 3.11 -19.87 -13.94
N ALA A 123 3.55 -20.55 -12.87
CA ALA A 123 3.41 -22.00 -12.75
C ALA A 123 1.95 -22.46 -12.75
N THR A 124 1.06 -21.71 -12.10
CA THR A 124 -0.38 -22.01 -12.08
C THR A 124 -1.00 -21.83 -13.47
N SER A 125 -0.69 -20.73 -14.15
CA SER A 125 -1.15 -20.49 -15.53
C SER A 125 -0.67 -21.55 -16.49
N THR A 126 0.63 -21.90 -16.45
CA THR A 126 1.22 -22.95 -17.29
C THR A 126 0.57 -24.31 -17.05
N ARG A 127 0.28 -24.64 -15.78
CA ARG A 127 -0.40 -25.89 -15.41
C ARG A 127 -1.82 -25.94 -15.95
N SER A 128 -2.54 -24.82 -15.89
CA SER A 128 -3.90 -24.71 -16.43
C SER A 128 -3.92 -24.90 -17.95
N TRP A 129 -2.98 -24.28 -18.66
CA TRP A 129 -2.85 -24.45 -20.12
C TRP A 129 -2.55 -25.90 -20.52
N LYS A 130 -1.57 -26.53 -19.87
CA LYS A 130 -1.26 -27.97 -20.15
C LYS A 130 -2.45 -28.88 -19.89
N LYS A 131 -3.24 -28.62 -18.84
CA LYS A 131 -4.45 -29.41 -18.56
C LYS A 131 -5.52 -29.20 -19.62
N GLN A 132 -5.66 -28.02 -20.19
CA GLN A 132 -6.60 -27.74 -21.27
C GLN A 132 -6.17 -28.34 -22.59
N GLU A 133 -4.88 -28.27 -22.92
CA GLU A 133 -4.30 -28.91 -24.10
C GLU A 133 -4.54 -30.43 -24.08
N SER A 134 -4.29 -31.08 -22.94
CA SER A 134 -4.54 -32.53 -22.77
C SER A 134 -6.02 -32.89 -22.91
N SER A 135 -6.95 -32.00 -22.60
CA SER A 135 -8.40 -32.24 -22.70
C SER A 135 -9.02 -31.81 -24.03
N ARG A 136 -8.22 -31.33 -24.99
CA ARG A 136 -8.66 -30.80 -26.31
C ARG A 136 -9.77 -29.73 -26.22
N LYS A 137 -9.81 -28.99 -25.14
CA LYS A 137 -10.78 -27.89 -24.96
C LYS A 137 -10.17 -26.57 -25.41
N THR A 138 -10.90 -25.80 -26.20
CA THR A 138 -10.53 -24.45 -26.56
C THR A 138 -10.65 -23.55 -25.33
N SER A 139 -9.60 -22.81 -24.98
CA SER A 139 -9.65 -21.79 -23.94
C SER A 139 -9.19 -20.45 -24.49
N ILE A 140 -9.85 -19.40 -24.04
CA ILE A 140 -9.48 -18.02 -24.35
C ILE A 140 -8.89 -17.41 -23.08
N SER A 141 -7.64 -16.95 -23.17
CA SER A 141 -6.98 -16.24 -22.08
C SER A 141 -6.76 -14.79 -22.49
N ALA A 142 -7.16 -13.85 -21.63
CA ALA A 142 -6.92 -12.44 -21.82
C ALA A 142 -5.99 -11.92 -20.72
N LEU A 143 -4.89 -11.27 -21.11
CA LEU A 143 -4.01 -10.54 -20.20
C LEU A 143 -4.35 -9.06 -20.29
N LEU A 144 -4.88 -8.50 -19.20
CA LEU A 144 -5.20 -7.09 -19.11
C LEU A 144 -4.11 -6.37 -18.32
N SER A 145 -3.35 -5.51 -18.99
CA SER A 145 -2.38 -4.61 -18.36
C SER A 145 -2.96 -3.20 -18.36
N MET A 146 -3.01 -2.59 -17.18
CA MET A 146 -3.49 -1.22 -17.02
C MET A 146 -2.32 -0.30 -16.70
N PRO A 147 -2.04 0.73 -17.51
CA PRO A 147 -0.92 1.64 -17.28
C PRO A 147 -1.11 2.48 -15.99
N THR A 148 -2.36 2.73 -15.60
CA THR A 148 -2.74 3.47 -14.39
C THR A 148 -3.97 2.83 -13.74
N PRO A 149 -3.80 1.80 -12.90
CA PRO A 149 -4.92 1.00 -12.37
C PRO A 149 -5.97 1.81 -11.58
N LEU A 150 -5.56 2.87 -10.89
CA LEU A 150 -6.49 3.72 -10.12
C LEU A 150 -7.38 4.60 -11.00
N THR A 151 -6.87 5.16 -12.09
CA THR A 151 -7.65 5.99 -13.02
C THR A 151 -8.69 5.19 -13.80
N VAL A 152 -8.36 3.96 -14.17
CA VAL A 152 -9.30 3.07 -14.87
C VAL A 152 -10.47 2.66 -13.97
N TRP A 153 -10.21 2.43 -12.69
CA TRP A 153 -11.24 2.07 -11.72
C TRP A 153 -12.27 3.20 -11.52
N ILE A 154 -11.81 4.44 -11.47
CA ILE A 154 -12.67 5.63 -11.37
C ILE A 154 -13.51 5.79 -12.65
N THR A 155 -12.91 5.58 -13.82
CA THR A 155 -13.61 5.73 -15.12
C THR A 155 -14.70 4.67 -15.31
N ILE A 156 -14.47 3.42 -14.91
CA ILE A 156 -15.48 2.35 -15.00
C ILE A 156 -16.66 2.61 -14.06
N ASN A 157 -16.42 3.16 -12.88
CA ASN A 157 -17.50 3.47 -11.93
C ASN A 157 -18.27 4.76 -12.30
N CYS A 158 -17.64 5.74 -12.92
CA CYS A 158 -18.34 6.94 -13.41
C CYS A 158 -19.21 6.71 -14.67
N GLY A 159 -19.01 5.62 -15.39
CA GLY A 159 -19.81 5.26 -16.57
C GLY A 159 -21.09 4.46 -16.28
N LYS A 160 -21.44 4.26 -15.02
CA LYS A 160 -22.63 3.48 -14.60
C LYS A 160 -23.65 4.28 -13.76
N PHE A 161 -23.60 5.62 -13.81
CA PHE A 161 -24.64 6.46 -13.22
C PHE A 161 -25.33 7.28 -14.29
#